data_c6c4d291151aea9806270d17a5005cde
#
_entry.id   c6c4d291151aea9806270d17a5005cde
#
_cell.length_a   1.000
_cell.length_b   1.000
_cell.length_c   1.000
_cell.angle_alpha   90.00
_cell.angle_beta   90.00
_cell.angle_gamma   90.00
#
_symmetry.space_group_name_H-M   'P 1'
#
loop_
_entity.id
_entity.type
_entity.pdbx_description
1 polymer ?
#
loop_
_entity_poly.entity_id
_entity_poly.type
_entity_poly.pdbx_seq_one_letter_code
_entity_poly.pdbx_strand_id
1 'polypeptide(L)'
;YSVWFSELENNQPNKINLSKELSNYYDYYLKINKADRLAKRIESLIYKQSNIEKKNINIQTNLLENSENHEDYKERADKIFLNINLRKEDVIKAQKLYKKSKKLKRAKNLIKDRLNIYLEKLKRLDEFNILLENLNSINIETIKIKINLLDELKEELCNEFNINSKKSKRANIN
;
A
#
# COMPACT_ATOMS: atom_id res chain seq x y z
N TYR A 1 35.51 -34.57 -59.08
CA TYR A 1 34.33 -33.67 -59.06
C TYR A 1 33.26 -34.07 -58.03
N SER A 2 33.20 -35.34 -57.58
CA SER A 2 32.18 -35.84 -56.62
C SER A 2 32.45 -35.51 -55.16
N VAL A 3 33.67 -35.19 -54.75
CA VAL A 3 34.04 -34.95 -53.37
C VAL A 3 33.60 -33.52 -52.91
N TRP A 4 33.52 -32.57 -53.82
CA TRP A 4 33.15 -31.19 -53.51
C TRP A 4 31.64 -31.00 -53.30
N PHE A 5 30.82 -31.86 -53.85
CA PHE A 5 29.36 -31.77 -53.67
C PHE A 5 28.88 -32.38 -52.36
N SER A 6 29.61 -33.35 -51.79
CA SER A 6 29.23 -33.97 -50.52
C SER A 6 29.54 -33.07 -49.31
N GLU A 7 30.51 -32.16 -49.41
CA GLU A 7 30.77 -31.16 -48.34
C GLU A 7 29.79 -29.98 -48.32
N LEU A 8 29.18 -29.67 -49.48
CA LEU A 8 28.16 -28.63 -49.60
C LEU A 8 26.77 -29.07 -49.07
N GLU A 9 26.47 -30.38 -49.11
CA GLU A 9 25.20 -30.91 -48.56
C GLU A 9 25.18 -30.97 -47.05
N ASN A 10 26.35 -31.09 -46.40
CA ASN A 10 26.44 -31.10 -44.93
C ASN A 10 26.45 -29.72 -44.26
N ASN A 11 26.61 -28.65 -45.03
CA ASN A 11 26.55 -27.26 -44.58
C ASN A 11 25.24 -26.55 -45.03
N GLN A 12 24.10 -27.23 -44.95
CA GLN A 12 22.85 -26.48 -45.01
C GLN A 12 22.78 -25.62 -43.75
N PRO A 13 22.80 -24.28 -43.86
CA PRO A 13 22.53 -23.44 -42.73
C PRO A 13 21.20 -23.90 -42.17
N ASN A 14 21.15 -24.21 -40.86
CA ASN A 14 19.93 -24.54 -40.15
C ASN A 14 18.84 -23.64 -40.70
N LYS A 15 17.85 -24.20 -41.40
CA LYS A 15 16.72 -23.44 -41.93
C LYS A 15 16.07 -22.79 -40.72
N ILE A 16 16.46 -21.56 -40.44
CA ILE A 16 15.86 -20.73 -39.40
C ILE A 16 14.38 -20.67 -39.77
N ASN A 17 13.55 -21.34 -39.00
CA ASN A 17 12.12 -21.25 -39.20
C ASN A 17 11.69 -19.83 -38.73
N LEU A 18 11.76 -18.88 -39.65
CA LEU A 18 11.48 -17.45 -39.41
C LEU A 18 10.15 -17.25 -38.69
N SER A 19 9.15 -18.06 -39.02
CA SER A 19 7.84 -18.03 -38.38
C SER A 19 7.92 -18.38 -36.89
N LYS A 20 8.73 -19.38 -36.54
CA LYS A 20 8.94 -19.80 -35.14
C LYS A 20 9.72 -18.75 -34.34
N GLU A 21 10.77 -18.20 -34.95
CA GLU A 21 11.57 -17.15 -34.32
C GLU A 21 10.73 -15.87 -34.10
N LEU A 22 9.91 -15.50 -35.07
CA LEU A 22 9.00 -14.39 -34.96
C LEU A 22 7.95 -14.62 -33.86
N SER A 23 7.38 -15.81 -33.77
CA SER A 23 6.44 -16.19 -32.68
C SER A 23 7.09 -16.11 -31.33
N ASN A 24 8.31 -16.64 -31.16
CA ASN A 24 9.07 -16.58 -29.92
C ASN A 24 9.34 -15.13 -29.49
N TYR A 25 9.69 -14.27 -30.45
CA TYR A 25 9.92 -12.84 -30.20
C TYR A 25 8.65 -12.14 -29.71
N TYR A 26 7.52 -12.36 -30.37
CA TYR A 26 6.24 -11.76 -29.93
C TYR A 26 5.80 -12.28 -28.57
N ASP A 27 5.93 -13.57 -28.29
CA ASP A 27 5.62 -14.14 -26.98
C ASP A 27 6.47 -13.56 -25.87
N TYR A 28 7.75 -13.32 -26.14
CA TYR A 28 8.67 -12.69 -25.22
C TYR A 28 8.28 -11.23 -24.96
N TYR A 29 8.01 -10.47 -26.02
CA TYR A 29 7.56 -9.07 -25.91
C TYR A 29 6.24 -8.93 -25.15
N LEU A 30 5.29 -9.85 -25.36
CA LEU A 30 4.03 -9.87 -24.62
C LEU A 30 4.24 -10.13 -23.12
N LYS A 31 5.20 -10.96 -22.75
CA LYS A 31 5.56 -11.22 -21.35
C LYS A 31 6.18 -9.99 -20.68
N ILE A 32 7.08 -9.30 -21.37
CA ILE A 32 7.65 -8.03 -20.87
C ILE A 32 6.54 -7.03 -20.62
N ASN A 33 5.68 -6.78 -21.60
CA ASN A 33 4.55 -5.87 -21.45
C ASN A 33 3.60 -6.26 -20.30
N LYS A 34 3.40 -7.56 -20.07
CA LYS A 34 2.61 -8.05 -18.94
C LYS A 34 3.28 -7.71 -17.62
N ALA A 35 4.58 -7.95 -17.48
CA ALA A 35 5.33 -7.63 -16.27
C ALA A 35 5.29 -6.13 -15.96
N ASP A 36 5.52 -5.28 -16.96
CA ASP A 36 5.48 -3.83 -16.80
C ASP A 36 4.10 -3.31 -16.38
N ARG A 37 3.04 -3.87 -16.97
CA ARG A 37 1.66 -3.51 -16.57
C ARG A 37 1.35 -3.94 -15.15
N LEU A 38 1.83 -5.11 -14.71
CA LEU A 38 1.68 -5.58 -13.34
C LEU A 38 2.44 -4.68 -12.36
N ALA A 39 3.71 -4.37 -12.64
CA ALA A 39 4.53 -3.50 -11.82
C ALA A 39 3.87 -2.12 -11.63
N LYS A 40 3.46 -1.46 -12.73
CA LYS A 40 2.75 -0.17 -12.68
C LYS A 40 1.43 -0.25 -11.90
N ARG A 41 0.74 -1.37 -11.98
CA ARG A 41 -0.50 -1.57 -11.22
C ARG A 41 -0.22 -1.68 -9.72
N ILE A 42 0.81 -2.42 -9.31
CA ILE A 42 1.22 -2.55 -7.91
C ILE A 42 1.66 -1.19 -7.38
N GLU A 43 2.51 -0.46 -8.09
CA GLU A 43 2.94 0.90 -7.76
C GLU A 43 1.74 1.83 -7.52
N SER A 44 0.77 1.82 -8.43
CA SER A 44 -0.47 2.60 -8.27
C SER A 44 -1.28 2.21 -7.04
N LEU A 45 -1.31 0.94 -6.66
CA LEU A 45 -2.00 0.48 -5.45
C LEU A 45 -1.26 0.94 -4.19
N ILE A 46 0.07 0.77 -4.13
CA ILE A 46 0.91 1.23 -3.03
C ILE A 46 0.73 2.74 -2.84
N TYR A 47 0.82 3.52 -3.92
CA TYR A 47 0.66 4.98 -3.88
C TYR A 47 -0.72 5.39 -3.34
N LYS A 48 -1.78 4.78 -3.83
CA LYS A 48 -3.15 5.07 -3.36
C LYS A 48 -3.33 4.75 -1.87
N GLN A 49 -2.86 3.58 -1.46
CA GLN A 49 -2.97 3.17 -0.06
C GLN A 49 -2.11 4.05 0.86
N SER A 50 -0.89 4.40 0.46
CA SER A 50 -0.03 5.32 1.20
C SER A 50 -0.70 6.68 1.42
N ASN A 51 -1.39 7.20 0.39
CA ASN A 51 -2.12 8.46 0.53
C ASN A 51 -3.31 8.36 1.50
N ILE A 52 -3.98 7.20 1.56
CA ILE A 52 -5.04 6.96 2.54
C ILE A 52 -4.47 6.95 3.95
N GLU A 53 -3.38 6.19 4.17
CA GLU A 53 -2.78 6.10 5.51
C GLU A 53 -2.17 7.44 5.96
N LYS A 54 -1.54 8.21 5.07
CA LYS A 54 -1.07 9.58 5.36
C LYS A 54 -2.21 10.51 5.78
N LYS A 55 -3.36 10.43 5.11
CA LYS A 55 -4.56 11.20 5.52
C LYS A 55 -5.06 10.77 6.89
N ASN A 56 -5.11 9.46 7.15
CA ASN A 56 -5.52 8.93 8.46
C ASN A 56 -4.58 9.38 9.58
N ILE A 57 -3.26 9.36 9.33
CA ILE A 57 -2.24 9.87 10.27
C ILE A 57 -2.50 11.34 10.57
N ASN A 58 -2.69 12.18 9.56
CA ASN A 58 -2.95 13.61 9.76
C ASN A 58 -4.22 13.86 10.57
N ILE A 59 -5.31 13.13 10.30
CA ILE A 59 -6.55 13.22 11.08
C ILE A 59 -6.30 12.82 12.55
N GLN A 60 -5.58 11.72 12.78
CA GLN A 60 -5.31 11.28 14.16
C GLN A 60 -4.38 12.24 14.90
N THR A 61 -3.39 12.82 14.22
CA THR A 61 -2.50 13.83 14.81
C THR A 61 -3.29 15.06 15.27
N ASN A 62 -4.17 15.60 14.43
CA ASN A 62 -5.02 16.72 14.78
C ASN A 62 -5.97 16.39 15.95
N LEU A 63 -6.50 15.16 16.00
CA LEU A 63 -7.32 14.70 17.11
C LEU A 63 -6.50 14.54 18.41
N LEU A 64 -5.24 14.12 18.29
CA LEU A 64 -4.34 13.99 19.43
C LEU A 64 -4.03 15.36 20.05
N GLU A 65 -3.68 16.36 19.24
CA GLU A 65 -3.47 17.75 19.67
C GLU A 65 -4.70 18.30 20.38
N ASN A 66 -5.89 18.12 19.81
CA ASN A 66 -7.14 18.54 20.45
C ASN A 66 -7.42 17.81 21.78
N SER A 67 -6.93 16.58 21.93
CA SER A 67 -7.10 15.80 23.16
C SER A 67 -6.16 16.22 24.26
N GLU A 68 -5.08 16.94 23.97
CA GLU A 68 -4.12 17.46 24.94
C GLU A 68 -4.72 18.53 25.88
N ASN A 69 -5.75 19.21 25.40
CA ASN A 69 -6.50 20.18 26.19
C ASN A 69 -7.25 19.59 27.41
N HIS A 70 -7.11 18.27 27.68
CA HIS A 70 -7.82 17.65 28.80
C HIS A 70 -7.38 18.21 30.18
N GLU A 71 -6.14 18.65 30.31
CA GLU A 71 -5.62 19.26 31.53
C GLU A 71 -6.24 20.63 31.77
N ASP A 72 -6.38 21.46 30.74
CA ASP A 72 -7.04 22.76 30.80
C ASP A 72 -8.49 22.66 31.34
N TYR A 73 -9.22 21.64 30.87
CA TYR A 73 -10.58 21.41 31.35
C TYR A 73 -10.60 20.99 32.81
N LYS A 74 -9.59 20.23 33.26
CA LYS A 74 -9.44 19.88 34.67
C LYS A 74 -9.13 21.09 35.51
N GLU A 75 -8.13 21.89 35.13
CA GLU A 75 -7.75 23.11 35.84
C GLU A 75 -8.90 24.11 35.95
N ARG A 76 -9.67 24.29 34.88
CA ARG A 76 -10.89 25.14 34.90
C ARG A 76 -11.92 24.63 35.90
N ALA A 77 -12.10 23.30 35.96
CA ALA A 77 -12.99 22.71 36.95
C ALA A 77 -12.49 22.89 38.37
N ASP A 78 -11.18 22.72 38.61
CA ASP A 78 -10.53 22.93 39.92
C ASP A 78 -10.68 24.40 40.37
N LYS A 79 -10.45 25.36 39.45
CA LYS A 79 -10.64 26.81 39.75
C LYS A 79 -12.07 27.16 40.17
N ILE A 80 -13.08 26.49 39.59
CA ILE A 80 -14.47 26.70 39.99
C ILE A 80 -14.69 26.20 41.42
N PHE A 81 -14.12 25.05 41.80
CA PHE A 81 -14.28 24.51 43.15
C PHE A 81 -13.51 25.26 44.24
N LEU A 82 -12.49 26.02 43.86
CA LEU A 82 -11.76 26.86 44.77
C LEU A 82 -12.53 28.16 45.18
N ASN A 83 -13.64 28.47 44.54
CA ASN A 83 -14.47 29.61 44.86
C ASN A 83 -15.25 29.37 46.17
N ILE A 84 -15.10 30.29 47.13
CA ILE A 84 -15.70 30.20 48.45
C ILE A 84 -17.25 30.29 48.41
N ASN A 85 -17.81 30.95 47.38
CA ASN A 85 -19.27 31.13 47.18
C ASN A 85 -19.80 30.22 46.06
N LEU A 86 -19.67 28.92 46.22
CA LEU A 86 -20.10 27.94 45.22
C LEU A 86 -21.64 27.91 45.10
N ARG A 87 -22.14 28.22 43.90
CA ARG A 87 -23.54 28.04 43.55
C ARG A 87 -23.77 26.66 42.96
N LYS A 88 -24.98 26.11 43.06
CA LYS A 88 -25.34 24.82 42.48
C LYS A 88 -25.00 24.74 40.97
N GLU A 89 -25.17 25.83 40.25
CA GLU A 89 -24.82 25.93 38.81
C GLU A 89 -23.33 25.78 38.55
N ASP A 90 -22.48 26.28 39.40
CA ASP A 90 -21.01 26.22 39.29
C ASP A 90 -20.53 24.78 39.52
N VAL A 91 -21.15 24.08 40.48
CA VAL A 91 -20.88 22.63 40.68
C VAL A 91 -21.23 21.83 39.44
N ILE A 92 -22.37 22.09 38.80
CA ILE A 92 -22.78 21.41 37.59
C ILE A 92 -21.81 21.70 36.40
N LYS A 93 -21.36 22.97 36.30
CA LYS A 93 -20.35 23.37 35.30
C LYS A 93 -19.02 22.63 35.51
N ALA A 94 -18.50 22.61 36.73
CA ALA A 94 -17.28 21.92 37.09
C ALA A 94 -17.37 20.41 36.80
N GLN A 95 -18.48 19.77 37.15
CA GLN A 95 -18.71 18.35 36.86
C GLN A 95 -18.71 18.06 35.35
N LYS A 96 -19.31 18.95 34.53
CA LYS A 96 -19.28 18.83 33.05
C LYS A 96 -17.84 18.94 32.54
N LEU A 97 -17.03 19.84 33.05
CA LEU A 97 -15.62 20.01 32.68
C LEU A 97 -14.79 18.76 33.02
N TYR A 98 -14.96 18.23 34.25
CA TYR A 98 -14.30 16.97 34.64
C TYR A 98 -14.70 15.78 33.75
N LYS A 99 -16.00 15.64 33.44
CA LYS A 99 -16.45 14.60 32.52
C LYS A 99 -15.80 14.74 31.13
N LYS A 100 -15.67 15.99 30.65
CA LYS A 100 -15.01 16.29 29.37
C LYS A 100 -13.52 15.98 29.43
N SER A 101 -12.81 16.41 30.49
CA SER A 101 -11.40 16.06 30.72
C SER A 101 -11.18 14.55 30.74
N LYS A 102 -11.97 13.81 31.53
CA LYS A 102 -11.87 12.34 31.59
C LYS A 102 -12.12 11.66 30.24
N LYS A 103 -13.09 12.16 29.45
CA LYS A 103 -13.37 11.67 28.09
C LYS A 103 -12.19 11.90 27.15
N LEU A 104 -11.60 13.10 27.17
CA LEU A 104 -10.44 13.45 26.33
C LEU A 104 -9.20 12.65 26.71
N LYS A 105 -8.93 12.45 28.01
CA LYS A 105 -7.83 11.62 28.50
C LYS A 105 -7.91 10.18 28.00
N ARG A 106 -9.12 9.58 28.02
CA ARG A 106 -9.34 8.24 27.48
C ARG A 106 -9.19 8.21 25.96
N ALA A 107 -9.73 9.22 25.26
CA ALA A 107 -9.60 9.33 23.82
C ALA A 107 -8.14 9.46 23.40
N LYS A 108 -7.29 10.18 24.14
CA LYS A 108 -5.85 10.34 23.85
C LYS A 108 -5.13 9.01 23.68
N ASN A 109 -5.37 8.06 24.57
CA ASN A 109 -4.73 6.73 24.47
C ASN A 109 -5.20 5.98 23.23
N LEU A 110 -6.51 5.93 23.00
CA LEU A 110 -7.06 5.28 21.80
C LEU A 110 -6.58 5.89 20.48
N ILE A 111 -6.39 7.22 20.47
CA ILE A 111 -5.87 7.94 19.31
C ILE A 111 -4.40 7.58 19.08
N LYS A 112 -3.58 7.51 20.14
CA LYS A 112 -2.19 7.07 20.04
C LYS A 112 -2.07 5.65 19.49
N ASP A 113 -2.87 4.72 19.99
CA ASP A 113 -2.87 3.33 19.50
C ASP A 113 -3.22 3.26 18.01
N ARG A 114 -4.24 4.01 17.58
CA ARG A 114 -4.62 4.11 16.17
C ARG A 114 -3.52 4.75 15.32
N LEU A 115 -2.86 5.79 15.84
CA LEU A 115 -1.76 6.43 15.14
C LEU A 115 -0.62 5.46 14.88
N ASN A 116 -0.25 4.66 15.90
CA ASN A 116 0.77 3.63 15.76
C ASN A 116 0.40 2.59 14.68
N ILE A 117 -0.85 2.12 14.66
CA ILE A 117 -1.32 1.19 13.63
C ILE A 117 -1.16 1.78 12.22
N TYR A 118 -1.51 3.06 12.01
CA TYR A 118 -1.37 3.69 10.69
C TYR A 118 0.09 3.92 10.30
N LEU A 119 0.98 4.23 11.26
CA LEU A 119 2.42 4.34 11.03
C LEU A 119 3.03 2.99 10.64
N GLU A 120 2.65 1.91 11.31
CA GLU A 120 3.09 0.55 10.96
C GLU A 120 2.62 0.16 9.56
N LYS A 121 1.37 0.47 9.20
CA LYS A 121 0.86 0.24 7.85
C LYS A 121 1.63 1.03 6.79
N LEU A 122 2.00 2.27 7.08
CA LEU A 122 2.78 3.08 6.15
C LEU A 122 4.17 2.48 5.95
N LYS A 123 4.84 2.06 7.05
CA LYS A 123 6.12 1.35 6.99
C LYS A 123 6.04 0.07 6.15
N ARG A 124 4.96 -0.69 6.32
CA ARG A 124 4.75 -1.91 5.53
C ARG A 124 4.58 -1.62 4.04
N LEU A 125 3.92 -0.52 3.68
CA LEU A 125 3.81 -0.07 2.28
C LEU A 125 5.17 0.33 1.69
N ASP A 126 6.05 0.94 2.48
CA ASP A 126 7.41 1.26 2.05
C ASP A 126 8.23 -0.02 1.80
N GLU A 127 8.04 -1.08 2.62
CA GLU A 127 8.63 -2.41 2.38
C GLU A 127 8.14 -3.02 1.06
N PHE A 128 6.85 -2.94 0.75
CA PHE A 128 6.30 -3.37 -0.55
C PHE A 128 6.89 -2.60 -1.72
N ASN A 129 7.15 -1.30 -1.55
CA ASN A 129 7.79 -0.49 -2.59
C ASN A 129 9.22 -0.95 -2.87
N ILE A 130 10.01 -1.22 -1.82
CA ILE A 130 11.38 -1.76 -1.93
C ILE A 130 11.37 -3.13 -2.63
N LEU A 131 10.43 -4.01 -2.28
CA LEU A 131 10.28 -5.31 -2.94
C LEU A 131 9.96 -5.14 -4.43
N LEU A 132 9.09 -4.21 -4.79
CA LEU A 132 8.75 -3.92 -6.17
C LEU A 132 9.95 -3.39 -6.96
N GLU A 133 10.74 -2.50 -6.38
CA GLU A 133 11.97 -1.98 -6.97
C GLU A 133 12.98 -3.10 -7.23
N ASN A 134 13.17 -3.99 -6.26
CA ASN A 134 14.03 -5.16 -6.40
C ASN A 134 13.55 -6.10 -7.50
N LEU A 135 12.24 -6.37 -7.61
CA LEU A 135 11.67 -7.17 -8.68
C LEU A 135 11.82 -6.51 -10.05
N ASN A 136 11.76 -5.19 -10.12
CA ASN A 136 11.97 -4.46 -11.36
C ASN A 136 13.43 -4.55 -11.86
N SER A 137 14.40 -4.71 -10.97
CA SER A 137 15.82 -4.87 -11.31
C SER A 137 16.19 -6.30 -11.80
N ILE A 138 15.30 -7.28 -11.65
CA ILE A 138 15.54 -8.66 -12.09
C ILE A 138 15.69 -8.73 -13.63
N ASN A 139 16.72 -9.46 -14.06
CA ASN A 139 17.08 -9.58 -15.47
C ASN A 139 15.97 -10.28 -16.29
N ILE A 140 15.88 -9.88 -17.54
CA ILE A 140 14.83 -10.26 -18.52
C ILE A 140 14.81 -11.76 -18.83
N GLU A 141 15.94 -12.48 -18.67
CA GLU A 141 16.02 -13.93 -18.92
C GLU A 141 15.05 -14.76 -18.06
N THR A 142 14.66 -14.22 -16.89
CA THR A 142 13.75 -14.85 -15.94
C THR A 142 12.35 -14.23 -15.93
N ILE A 143 11.90 -13.70 -17.05
CA ILE A 143 10.63 -12.94 -17.16
C ILE A 143 9.41 -13.69 -16.65
N LYS A 144 9.34 -15.01 -16.79
CA LYS A 144 8.23 -15.81 -16.24
C LYS A 144 8.24 -15.79 -14.71
N ILE A 145 9.41 -15.93 -14.11
CA ILE A 145 9.58 -15.89 -12.64
C ILE A 145 9.20 -14.51 -12.13
N LYS A 146 9.68 -13.45 -12.81
CA LYS A 146 9.32 -12.07 -12.48
C LYS A 146 7.80 -11.84 -12.48
N ILE A 147 7.08 -12.34 -13.47
CA ILE A 147 5.62 -12.22 -13.55
C ILE A 147 4.95 -12.92 -12.36
N ASN A 148 5.38 -14.12 -12.00
CA ASN A 148 4.82 -14.86 -10.88
C ASN A 148 5.05 -14.12 -9.55
N LEU A 149 6.28 -13.66 -9.31
CA LEU A 149 6.61 -12.89 -8.11
C LEU A 149 5.84 -11.57 -8.01
N LEU A 150 5.60 -10.88 -9.14
CA LEU A 150 4.77 -9.69 -9.18
C LEU A 150 3.29 -10.00 -8.90
N ASP A 151 2.76 -11.12 -9.40
CA ASP A 151 1.40 -11.53 -9.10
C ASP A 151 1.25 -11.90 -7.60
N GLU A 152 2.21 -12.62 -7.01
CA GLU A 152 2.26 -12.94 -5.57
C GLU A 152 2.34 -11.66 -4.71
N LEU A 153 3.25 -10.75 -5.03
CA LEU A 153 3.39 -9.47 -4.34
C LEU A 153 2.08 -8.66 -4.35
N LYS A 154 1.40 -8.66 -5.50
CA LYS A 154 0.11 -7.98 -5.64
C LYS A 154 -0.98 -8.64 -4.79
N GLU A 155 -1.03 -9.97 -4.74
CA GLU A 155 -2.00 -10.70 -3.93
C GLU A 155 -1.75 -10.44 -2.43
N GLU A 156 -0.49 -10.48 -1.98
CA GLU A 156 -0.11 -10.16 -0.61
C GLU A 156 -0.53 -8.74 -0.23
N LEU A 157 -0.21 -7.74 -1.05
CA LEU A 157 -0.62 -6.36 -0.86
C LEU A 157 -2.15 -6.21 -0.76
N CYS A 158 -2.89 -6.86 -1.67
CA CYS A 158 -4.34 -6.80 -1.66
C CYS A 158 -4.95 -7.44 -0.41
N ASN A 159 -4.39 -8.55 0.05
CA ASN A 159 -4.85 -9.27 1.24
C ASN A 159 -4.56 -8.47 2.52
N GLU A 160 -3.34 -7.95 2.67
CA GLU A 160 -2.91 -7.23 3.86
C GLU A 160 -3.70 -5.93 4.06
N PHE A 161 -3.97 -5.20 2.99
CA PHE A 161 -4.71 -3.92 3.04
C PHE A 161 -6.20 -4.05 2.70
N ASN A 162 -6.72 -5.28 2.57
CA ASN A 162 -8.12 -5.54 2.19
C ASN A 162 -8.55 -4.79 0.91
N ILE A 163 -7.65 -4.68 -0.05
CA ILE A 163 -7.93 -4.01 -1.31
C ILE A 163 -8.71 -4.98 -2.21
N ASN A 164 -10.01 -4.77 -2.36
CA ASN A 164 -10.83 -5.55 -3.28
C ASN A 164 -10.28 -5.42 -4.70
N SER A 165 -9.57 -6.45 -5.17
CA SER A 165 -9.26 -6.58 -6.58
C SER A 165 -10.59 -6.84 -7.30
N LYS A 166 -11.30 -5.80 -7.71
CA LYS A 166 -12.46 -5.94 -8.59
C LYS A 166 -11.95 -6.68 -9.82
N LYS A 167 -12.25 -7.97 -9.92
CA LYS A 167 -12.18 -8.70 -11.19
C LYS A 167 -13.01 -7.87 -12.15
N SER A 168 -12.35 -7.19 -13.11
CA SER A 168 -13.07 -6.52 -14.18
C SER A 168 -13.90 -7.62 -14.84
N LYS A 169 -15.22 -7.56 -14.67
CA LYS A 169 -16.12 -8.36 -15.48
C LYS A 169 -15.83 -7.93 -16.92
N ARG A 170 -15.08 -8.76 -17.64
CA ARG A 170 -15.02 -8.64 -19.09
C ARG A 170 -16.48 -8.78 -19.52
N ALA A 171 -17.06 -7.69 -20.02
CA ALA A 171 -18.31 -7.76 -20.74
C ALA A 171 -18.06 -8.72 -21.89
N ASN A 172 -18.69 -9.88 -21.83
CA ASN A 172 -18.84 -10.72 -23.01
C ASN A 172 -19.70 -9.91 -23.98
N ILE A 173 -19.03 -9.29 -24.94
CA ILE A 173 -19.68 -8.76 -26.14
C ILE A 173 -19.85 -9.99 -27.04
N ASN A 174 -21.07 -10.50 -27.08
CA ASN A 174 -21.54 -11.43 -28.12
C ASN A 174 -21.63 -10.70 -29.45
#